data_d920a505d4a32124dee0a409ad9540d3
#
_entry.id   d920a505d4a32124dee0a409ad9540d3
#
_cell.length_a   1.000
_cell.length_b   1.000
_cell.length_c   1.000
_cell.angle_alpha   90.00
_cell.angle_beta   90.00
_cell.angle_gamma   90.00
#
_symmetry.space_group_name_H-M   'P 1'
#
loop_
_entity.id
_entity.type
_entity.pdbx_description
1 polymer ?
#
loop_
_entity_poly.entity_id
_entity_poly.type
_entity_poly.pdbx_seq_one_letter_code
_entity_poly.pdbx_strand_id
1 'polypeptide(L)'
;MIDLHAHILPNVDDGSNSLEDSLQMLLEAQEQGVTDIVLTPHHRRKFCKTKQELLAEFKSFCLEKEKRGLNVNLYLGQEIYIDSNYKSLVTSDKILTLCDSNYVLVEFDFVEEADITEVVYGLNKLGFKPIVAHFERYTYATIDMAKEVKSLGGLIQVNAQSLVGKGKFHFRKMTKALFKQNLVDFVASDMHLGRINCMKKAYAFVSKKYSKQTADNVFELNAKRFIKG
;
A
#
# COMPACT_ATOMS: atom_id res chain seq x y z
N MET A 1 12.67 -4.60 -6.17
CA MET A 1 11.29 -3.99 -6.19
C MET A 1 10.98 -3.40 -4.82
N ILE A 2 10.10 -2.42 -4.78
CA ILE A 2 9.61 -1.78 -3.55
C ILE A 2 8.16 -2.17 -3.34
N ASP A 3 7.84 -2.69 -2.15
CA ASP A 3 6.47 -2.97 -1.72
C ASP A 3 6.02 -1.87 -0.74
N LEU A 4 5.15 -0.99 -1.20
CA LEU A 4 4.74 0.18 -0.39
C LEU A 4 3.53 -0.07 0.51
N HIS A 5 2.95 -1.28 0.48
CA HIS A 5 1.73 -1.62 1.21
C HIS A 5 1.79 -3.08 1.69
N ALA A 6 2.08 -3.27 2.97
CA ALA A 6 2.19 -4.60 3.60
C ALA A 6 1.90 -4.56 5.10
N HIS A 7 1.12 -5.55 5.58
CA HIS A 7 0.71 -5.71 6.97
C HIS A 7 1.56 -6.77 7.67
N ILE A 8 2.86 -6.49 7.79
CA ILE A 8 3.86 -7.44 8.31
C ILE A 8 4.26 -7.15 9.75
N LEU A 9 3.99 -5.93 10.28
CA LEU A 9 4.35 -5.61 11.66
C LEU A 9 3.59 -6.51 12.64
N PRO A 10 4.28 -7.21 13.58
CA PRO A 10 3.64 -8.26 14.36
C PRO A 10 2.62 -7.71 15.37
N ASN A 11 1.45 -8.36 15.48
CA ASN A 11 0.42 -8.11 16.50
C ASN A 11 -0.12 -6.67 16.57
N VAL A 12 -0.11 -5.93 15.46
CA VAL A 12 -0.62 -4.54 15.45
C VAL A 12 -1.97 -4.40 14.75
N ASP A 13 -2.25 -5.27 13.76
CA ASP A 13 -3.50 -5.29 13.00
C ASP A 13 -3.88 -6.74 12.61
N ASP A 14 -4.61 -6.93 11.51
CA ASP A 14 -5.02 -8.24 11.00
C ASP A 14 -4.03 -8.85 9.98
N GLY A 15 -2.84 -8.28 9.89
CA GLY A 15 -1.80 -8.77 8.99
C GLY A 15 -1.05 -9.97 9.56
N SER A 16 -0.19 -9.75 10.55
CA SER A 16 0.64 -10.78 11.18
C SER A 16 0.25 -11.01 12.65
N ASN A 17 0.15 -12.28 13.06
CA ASN A 17 -0.25 -12.68 14.41
C ASN A 17 0.91 -12.91 15.38
N SER A 18 2.15 -12.93 14.89
CA SER A 18 3.32 -13.20 15.71
C SER A 18 4.60 -12.68 15.06
N LEU A 19 5.66 -12.57 15.85
CA LEU A 19 7.00 -12.25 15.33
C LEU A 19 7.45 -13.27 14.28
N GLU A 20 7.22 -14.56 14.52
CA GLU A 20 7.65 -15.61 13.61
C GLU A 20 6.91 -15.56 12.27
N ASP A 21 5.58 -15.30 12.30
CA ASP A 21 4.80 -15.06 11.08
C ASP A 21 5.35 -13.87 10.30
N SER A 22 5.64 -12.77 10.99
CA SER A 22 6.22 -11.56 10.37
C SER A 22 7.56 -11.84 9.69
N LEU A 23 8.45 -12.56 10.35
CA LEU A 23 9.76 -12.92 9.79
C LEU A 23 9.61 -13.86 8.59
N GLN A 24 8.66 -14.80 8.63
CA GLN A 24 8.35 -15.67 7.49
C GLN A 24 7.77 -14.87 6.32
N MET A 25 6.89 -13.90 6.58
CA MET A 25 6.35 -13.01 5.54
C MET A 25 7.46 -12.15 4.90
N LEU A 26 8.44 -11.66 5.69
CA LEU A 26 9.61 -10.95 5.13
C LEU A 26 10.45 -11.84 4.23
N LEU A 27 10.70 -13.09 4.66
CA LEU A 27 11.44 -14.07 3.85
C LEU A 27 10.73 -14.32 2.52
N GLU A 28 9.42 -14.54 2.55
CA GLU A 28 8.62 -14.70 1.33
C GLU A 28 8.71 -13.46 0.41
N ALA A 29 8.64 -12.25 0.96
CA ALA A 29 8.78 -11.03 0.19
C ALA A 29 10.17 -10.92 -0.47
N GLN A 30 11.24 -11.26 0.26
CA GLN A 30 12.61 -11.30 -0.26
C GLN A 30 12.74 -12.32 -1.42
N GLU A 31 12.16 -13.50 -1.30
CA GLU A 31 12.13 -14.53 -2.37
C GLU A 31 11.37 -14.07 -3.62
N GLN A 32 10.38 -13.17 -3.44
CA GLN A 32 9.70 -12.50 -4.55
C GLN A 32 10.54 -11.39 -5.20
N GLY A 33 11.73 -11.09 -4.67
CA GLY A 33 12.64 -10.05 -5.19
C GLY A 33 12.27 -8.64 -4.70
N VAL A 34 11.58 -8.54 -3.58
CA VAL A 34 11.34 -7.27 -2.88
C VAL A 34 12.58 -6.93 -2.07
N THR A 35 13.09 -5.72 -2.19
CA THR A 35 14.29 -5.21 -1.51
C THR A 35 13.95 -4.19 -0.44
N ASP A 36 12.80 -3.53 -0.57
CA ASP A 36 12.35 -2.45 0.29
C ASP A 36 10.85 -2.61 0.57
N ILE A 37 10.44 -2.54 1.82
CA ILE A 37 9.04 -2.70 2.24
C ILE A 37 8.65 -1.54 3.15
N VAL A 38 7.54 -0.89 2.82
CA VAL A 38 6.86 0.03 3.74
C VAL A 38 5.80 -0.77 4.49
N LEU A 39 6.00 -0.95 5.78
CA LEU A 39 5.01 -1.55 6.67
C LEU A 39 3.90 -0.54 6.92
N THR A 40 2.67 -0.91 6.59
CA THR A 40 1.51 -0.01 6.63
C THR A 40 0.38 -0.57 7.48
N PRO A 41 0.60 -0.77 8.80
CA PRO A 41 -0.47 -1.26 9.64
C PRO A 41 -1.68 -0.35 9.56
N HIS A 42 -2.86 -0.96 9.68
CA HIS A 42 -4.12 -0.23 9.65
C HIS A 42 -4.22 0.85 10.73
N HIS A 43 -4.78 1.99 10.36
CA HIS A 43 -5.35 2.96 11.26
C HIS A 43 -6.85 3.03 11.04
N ARG A 44 -7.61 2.27 11.82
CA ARG A 44 -9.08 2.24 11.82
C ARG A 44 -9.60 1.88 13.20
N ARG A 45 -10.89 2.11 13.47
CA ARG A 45 -11.50 1.96 14.81
C ARG A 45 -11.10 0.68 15.57
N LYS A 46 -10.95 -0.44 14.88
CA LYS A 46 -10.54 -1.72 15.47
C LYS A 46 -9.03 -1.81 15.74
N PHE A 47 -8.22 -1.11 14.95
CA PHE A 47 -6.76 -1.11 14.99
C PHE A 47 -6.29 0.34 15.09
N CYS A 48 -6.03 0.81 16.30
CA CYS A 48 -5.75 2.21 16.59
C CYS A 48 -4.56 2.38 17.55
N LYS A 49 -3.50 1.58 17.33
CA LYS A 49 -2.24 1.80 18.05
C LYS A 49 -1.75 3.22 17.81
N THR A 50 -1.22 3.84 18.85
CA THR A 50 -0.63 5.18 18.76
C THR A 50 0.64 5.17 17.91
N LYS A 51 1.00 6.33 17.39
CA LYS A 51 2.26 6.53 16.66
C LYS A 51 3.47 6.04 17.44
N GLN A 52 3.51 6.34 18.76
CA GLN A 52 4.60 5.93 19.65
C GLN A 52 4.68 4.40 19.80
N GLU A 53 3.54 3.73 19.97
CA GLU A 53 3.49 2.27 20.03
C GLU A 53 3.97 1.64 18.73
N LEU A 54 3.53 2.14 17.58
CA LEU A 54 3.97 1.62 16.28
C LEU A 54 5.47 1.83 16.03
N LEU A 55 6.02 2.98 16.42
CA LEU A 55 7.45 3.25 16.30
C LEU A 55 8.27 2.32 17.21
N ALA A 56 7.79 2.01 18.41
CA ALA A 56 8.45 1.09 19.33
C ALA A 56 8.45 -0.36 18.77
N GLU A 57 7.28 -0.83 18.30
CA GLU A 57 7.13 -2.14 17.66
C GLU A 57 8.00 -2.26 16.40
N PHE A 58 8.00 -1.24 15.55
CA PHE A 58 8.83 -1.20 14.35
C PHE A 58 10.32 -1.31 14.68
N LYS A 59 10.80 -0.53 15.67
CA LYS A 59 12.20 -0.59 16.11
C LYS A 59 12.57 -1.99 16.61
N SER A 60 11.71 -2.58 17.43
CA SER A 60 11.90 -3.94 17.95
C SER A 60 11.95 -4.96 16.79
N PHE A 61 11.04 -4.85 15.84
CA PHE A 61 10.97 -5.74 14.69
C PHE A 61 12.19 -5.63 13.76
N CYS A 62 12.73 -4.43 13.55
CA CYS A 62 13.96 -4.24 12.80
C CYS A 62 15.15 -4.99 13.42
N LEU A 63 15.28 -4.95 14.76
CA LEU A 63 16.34 -5.69 15.48
C LEU A 63 16.19 -7.21 15.30
N GLU A 64 14.97 -7.74 15.38
CA GLU A 64 14.73 -9.17 15.17
C GLU A 64 14.99 -9.60 13.71
N LYS A 65 14.60 -8.77 12.74
CA LYS A 65 14.93 -8.97 11.32
C LYS A 65 16.45 -9.06 11.10
N GLU A 66 17.24 -8.18 11.72
CA GLU A 66 18.70 -8.16 11.62
C GLU A 66 19.31 -9.44 12.22
N LYS A 67 18.86 -9.89 13.40
CA LYS A 67 19.29 -11.15 14.02
C LYS A 67 19.06 -12.37 13.12
N ARG A 68 17.99 -12.35 12.29
CA ARG A 68 17.68 -13.41 11.34
C ARG A 68 18.42 -13.27 10.01
N GLY A 69 19.20 -12.22 9.80
CA GLY A 69 19.98 -12.00 8.59
C GLY A 69 19.13 -11.74 7.34
N LEU A 70 17.89 -11.25 7.50
CA LEU A 70 17.02 -10.91 6.39
C LEU A 70 17.47 -9.60 5.74
N ASN A 71 17.71 -9.65 4.42
CA ASN A 71 18.26 -8.54 3.65
C ASN A 71 17.15 -7.77 2.91
N VAL A 72 16.24 -7.18 3.67
CA VAL A 72 15.17 -6.30 3.19
C VAL A 72 15.18 -5.02 4.00
N ASN A 73 15.15 -3.88 3.35
CA ASN A 73 15.02 -2.59 4.04
C ASN A 73 13.57 -2.39 4.47
N LEU A 74 13.38 -1.95 5.71
CA LEU A 74 12.06 -1.69 6.27
C LEU A 74 11.85 -0.21 6.50
N TYR A 75 10.67 0.25 6.13
CA TYR A 75 10.16 1.59 6.39
C TYR A 75 8.80 1.48 7.05
N LEU A 76 8.35 2.55 7.69
CA LEU A 76 7.08 2.57 8.38
C LEU A 76 6.15 3.63 7.77
N GLY A 77 4.87 3.34 7.75
CA GLY A 77 3.75 4.21 7.43
C GLY A 77 2.49 3.65 8.06
N GLN A 78 1.33 4.10 7.60
CA GLN A 78 0.03 3.52 7.96
C GLN A 78 -0.89 3.50 6.74
N GLU A 79 -1.78 2.50 6.68
CA GLU A 79 -2.97 2.53 5.86
C GLU A 79 -4.12 3.14 6.67
N ILE A 80 -4.57 4.32 6.24
CA ILE A 80 -5.54 5.15 6.97
C ILE A 80 -6.92 4.89 6.40
N TYR A 81 -7.81 4.29 7.20
CA TYR A 81 -9.21 4.17 6.85
C TYR A 81 -9.90 5.55 6.93
N ILE A 82 -10.53 5.94 5.84
CA ILE A 82 -11.20 7.24 5.73
C ILE A 82 -12.63 7.16 6.29
N ASP A 83 -12.87 7.92 7.33
CA ASP A 83 -14.18 8.19 7.90
C ASP A 83 -14.46 9.70 7.94
N SER A 84 -15.59 10.11 8.51
CA SER A 84 -15.97 11.52 8.62
C SER A 84 -14.97 12.40 9.39
N ASN A 85 -14.08 11.82 10.18
CA ASN A 85 -13.10 12.52 11.01
C ASN A 85 -11.72 12.62 10.38
N TYR A 86 -11.54 12.12 9.15
CA TYR A 86 -10.21 12.00 8.53
C TYR A 86 -9.42 13.32 8.50
N LYS A 87 -10.06 14.46 8.27
CA LYS A 87 -9.38 15.78 8.24
C LYS A 87 -8.73 16.10 9.58
N SER A 88 -9.46 15.91 10.67
CA SER A 88 -8.92 16.09 12.02
C SER A 88 -7.83 15.07 12.35
N LEU A 89 -7.97 13.84 11.88
CA LEU A 89 -7.00 12.79 12.10
C LEU A 89 -5.66 13.10 11.41
N VAL A 90 -5.67 13.41 10.11
CA VAL A 90 -4.43 13.65 9.33
C VAL A 90 -3.71 14.94 9.71
N THR A 91 -4.42 15.93 10.28
CA THR A 91 -3.81 17.16 10.78
C THR A 91 -3.33 17.05 12.23
N SER A 92 -3.70 15.97 12.93
CA SER A 92 -3.16 15.65 14.25
C SER A 92 -1.86 14.87 14.09
N ASP A 93 -0.90 15.01 15.03
CA ASP A 93 0.32 14.18 15.04
C ASP A 93 0.05 12.74 15.52
N LYS A 94 -1.08 12.14 15.11
CA LYS A 94 -1.51 10.80 15.54
C LYS A 94 -1.25 9.70 14.53
N ILE A 95 -1.05 10.05 13.25
CA ILE A 95 -0.82 9.10 12.17
C ILE A 95 0.63 9.08 11.71
N LEU A 96 1.00 8.02 10.99
CA LEU A 96 2.25 7.90 10.28
C LEU A 96 2.00 8.04 8.77
N THR A 97 2.64 9.02 8.17
CA THR A 97 2.74 9.10 6.71
C THR A 97 3.72 8.05 6.19
N LEU A 98 3.72 7.75 4.88
CA LEU A 98 4.66 6.79 4.33
C LEU A 98 6.10 7.33 4.42
N CYS A 99 6.98 6.63 5.13
CA CYS A 99 8.41 6.96 5.25
C CYS A 99 8.69 8.39 5.74
N ASP A 100 7.88 8.90 6.66
CA ASP A 100 7.98 10.29 7.17
C ASP A 100 7.97 11.37 6.07
N SER A 101 7.25 11.11 4.99
CA SER A 101 7.06 12.00 3.85
C SER A 101 5.70 12.70 3.92
N ASN A 102 5.27 13.38 2.86
CA ASN A 102 3.91 13.88 2.75
C ASN A 102 2.94 12.91 2.03
N TYR A 103 3.36 11.69 1.73
CA TYR A 103 2.50 10.67 1.12
C TYR A 103 1.69 9.95 2.20
N VAL A 104 0.40 9.79 1.95
CA VAL A 104 -0.54 9.06 2.83
C VAL A 104 -1.24 7.96 2.03
N LEU A 105 -1.25 6.75 2.57
CA LEU A 105 -1.99 5.63 1.99
C LEU A 105 -3.37 5.62 2.63
N VAL A 106 -4.42 5.69 1.81
CA VAL A 106 -5.81 5.83 2.28
C VAL A 106 -6.68 4.69 1.76
N GLU A 107 -7.46 4.12 2.67
CA GLU A 107 -8.46 3.07 2.40
C GLU A 107 -9.87 3.60 2.61
N PHE A 108 -10.82 3.11 1.82
CA PHE A 108 -12.25 3.41 1.93
C PHE A 108 -13.06 2.13 2.14
N ASP A 109 -14.34 2.26 2.45
CA ASP A 109 -15.23 1.11 2.45
C ASP A 109 -15.27 0.46 1.05
N PHE A 110 -15.34 -0.87 1.00
CA PHE A 110 -15.32 -1.59 -0.27
C PHE A 110 -16.65 -1.62 -1.00
N VAL A 111 -17.75 -1.37 -0.28
CA VAL A 111 -19.12 -1.54 -0.75
C VAL A 111 -19.93 -0.26 -0.61
N GLU A 112 -19.84 0.40 0.54
CA GLU A 112 -20.49 1.70 0.77
C GLU A 112 -19.76 2.76 -0.04
N GLU A 113 -20.50 3.44 -0.91
CA GLU A 113 -19.93 4.46 -1.80
C GLU A 113 -19.36 5.63 -0.99
N ALA A 114 -18.09 5.90 -1.16
CA ALA A 114 -17.38 7.03 -0.58
C ALA A 114 -17.00 8.03 -1.68
N ASP A 115 -17.04 9.30 -1.37
CA ASP A 115 -16.56 10.34 -2.28
C ASP A 115 -15.02 10.41 -2.24
N ILE A 116 -14.39 9.43 -2.95
CA ILE A 116 -12.93 9.33 -3.04
C ILE A 116 -12.33 10.63 -3.57
N THR A 117 -12.99 11.29 -4.53
CA THR A 117 -12.46 12.47 -5.20
C THR A 117 -12.45 13.68 -4.28
N GLU A 118 -13.49 13.89 -3.49
CA GLU A 118 -13.53 14.96 -2.47
C GLU A 118 -12.46 14.74 -1.39
N VAL A 119 -12.26 13.50 -0.94
CA VAL A 119 -11.21 13.18 0.04
C VAL A 119 -9.82 13.45 -0.53
N VAL A 120 -9.55 13.03 -1.77
CA VAL A 120 -8.27 13.29 -2.46
C VAL A 120 -8.04 14.79 -2.59
N TYR A 121 -9.04 15.55 -3.01
CA TYR A 121 -8.96 17.00 -3.08
C TYR A 121 -8.66 17.62 -1.71
N GLY A 122 -9.40 17.19 -0.68
CA GLY A 122 -9.22 17.68 0.70
C GLY A 122 -7.82 17.43 1.25
N LEU A 123 -7.30 16.22 1.06
CA LEU A 123 -5.94 15.85 1.49
C LEU A 123 -4.86 16.66 0.76
N ASN A 124 -5.01 16.86 -0.55
CA ASN A 124 -4.09 17.70 -1.31
C ASN A 124 -4.09 19.16 -0.83
N LYS A 125 -5.24 19.72 -0.47
CA LYS A 125 -5.36 21.07 0.12
C LYS A 125 -4.65 21.17 1.46
N LEU A 126 -4.55 20.08 2.21
CA LEU A 126 -3.80 20.00 3.48
C LEU A 126 -2.30 19.74 3.27
N GLY A 127 -1.82 19.65 2.03
CA GLY A 127 -0.40 19.44 1.69
C GLY A 127 0.04 17.98 1.60
N PHE A 128 -0.88 17.03 1.75
CA PHE A 128 -0.60 15.61 1.58
C PHE A 128 -0.70 15.17 0.12
N LYS A 129 -0.07 14.04 -0.19
CA LYS A 129 -0.18 13.34 -1.47
C LYS A 129 -0.88 12.00 -1.25
N PRO A 130 -2.19 11.92 -1.44
CA PRO A 130 -2.93 10.69 -1.18
C PRO A 130 -2.65 9.63 -2.24
N ILE A 131 -2.38 8.41 -1.76
CA ILE A 131 -2.34 7.17 -2.54
C ILE A 131 -3.60 6.38 -2.17
N VAL A 132 -4.50 6.21 -3.11
CA VAL A 132 -5.71 5.39 -2.91
C VAL A 132 -5.30 3.92 -2.97
N ALA A 133 -5.40 3.22 -1.84
CA ALA A 133 -5.02 1.83 -1.69
C ALA A 133 -5.95 0.93 -2.52
N HIS A 134 -5.39 -0.14 -3.11
CA HIS A 134 -6.10 -1.20 -3.83
C HIS A 134 -7.39 -0.74 -4.53
N PHE A 135 -7.28 0.31 -5.34
CA PHE A 135 -8.40 1.00 -6.00
C PHE A 135 -9.36 0.05 -6.72
N GLU A 136 -8.85 -1.03 -7.27
CA GLU A 136 -9.63 -2.05 -7.97
C GLU A 136 -10.60 -2.84 -7.07
N ARG A 137 -10.49 -2.71 -5.74
CA ARG A 137 -11.34 -3.47 -4.79
C ARG A 137 -12.65 -2.77 -4.48
N TYR A 138 -12.75 -1.46 -4.70
CA TYR A 138 -13.98 -0.72 -4.45
C TYR A 138 -15.03 -1.08 -5.52
N THR A 139 -16.20 -1.55 -5.07
CA THR A 139 -17.25 -2.07 -5.99
C THR A 139 -17.90 -0.96 -6.82
N TYR A 140 -17.83 0.27 -6.32
CA TYR A 140 -18.36 1.48 -6.97
C TYR A 140 -17.31 2.24 -7.80
N ALA A 141 -16.04 1.83 -7.76
CA ALA A 141 -14.98 2.50 -8.49
C ALA A 141 -15.17 2.39 -10.01
N THR A 142 -14.96 3.51 -10.69
CA THR A 142 -15.02 3.60 -12.15
C THR A 142 -13.70 4.13 -12.72
N ILE A 143 -13.51 3.95 -14.04
CA ILE A 143 -12.34 4.53 -14.73
C ILE A 143 -12.40 6.06 -14.74
N ASP A 144 -13.58 6.64 -14.81
CA ASP A 144 -13.71 8.10 -14.80
C ASP A 144 -13.40 8.66 -13.40
N MET A 145 -13.83 8.00 -12.33
CA MET A 145 -13.38 8.32 -10.96
C MET A 145 -11.85 8.22 -10.83
N ALA A 146 -11.22 7.20 -11.42
CA ALA A 146 -9.78 7.07 -11.40
C ALA A 146 -9.06 8.23 -12.13
N LYS A 147 -9.59 8.68 -13.28
CA LYS A 147 -9.08 9.86 -13.99
C LYS A 147 -9.24 11.13 -13.16
N GLU A 148 -10.36 11.28 -12.48
CA GLU A 148 -10.61 12.42 -11.62
C GLU A 148 -9.65 12.43 -10.42
N VAL A 149 -9.46 11.30 -9.73
CA VAL A 149 -8.43 11.14 -8.70
C VAL A 149 -7.06 11.61 -9.19
N LYS A 150 -6.66 11.19 -10.40
CA LYS A 150 -5.39 11.61 -11.01
C LYS A 150 -5.36 13.11 -11.32
N SER A 151 -6.43 13.68 -11.83
CA SER A 151 -6.52 15.12 -12.17
C SER A 151 -6.42 16.00 -10.92
N LEU A 152 -6.89 15.51 -9.79
CA LEU A 152 -6.80 16.13 -8.48
C LEU A 152 -5.44 15.92 -7.79
N GLY A 153 -4.47 15.26 -8.44
CA GLY A 153 -3.14 15.00 -7.88
C GLY A 153 -3.06 13.77 -6.97
N GLY A 154 -4.11 12.96 -6.89
CA GLY A 154 -4.10 11.67 -6.22
C GLY A 154 -3.34 10.61 -7.00
N LEU A 155 -2.94 9.56 -6.31
CA LEU A 155 -2.19 8.42 -6.84
C LEU A 155 -2.97 7.13 -6.61
N ILE A 156 -2.80 6.16 -7.50
CA ILE A 156 -3.56 4.91 -7.49
C ILE A 156 -2.61 3.73 -7.28
N GLN A 157 -2.88 2.96 -6.22
CA GLN A 157 -2.23 1.68 -5.97
C GLN A 157 -3.22 0.54 -6.28
N VAL A 158 -2.71 -0.53 -6.89
CA VAL A 158 -3.42 -1.79 -7.14
C VAL A 158 -2.65 -2.97 -6.56
N ASN A 159 -3.36 -4.04 -6.20
CA ASN A 159 -2.74 -5.24 -5.63
C ASN A 159 -2.12 -6.15 -6.69
N ALA A 160 -0.93 -6.68 -6.42
CA ALA A 160 -0.23 -7.63 -7.29
C ALA A 160 -1.07 -8.89 -7.60
N GLN A 161 -1.85 -9.37 -6.63
CA GLN A 161 -2.73 -10.53 -6.80
C GLN A 161 -3.80 -10.31 -7.88
N SER A 162 -4.30 -9.08 -8.03
CA SER A 162 -5.30 -8.72 -9.04
C SER A 162 -4.76 -8.81 -10.46
N LEU A 163 -3.44 -8.66 -10.66
CA LEU A 163 -2.79 -8.80 -11.96
C LEU A 163 -2.66 -10.26 -12.41
N VAL A 164 -2.35 -11.17 -11.48
CA VAL A 164 -2.01 -12.57 -11.80
C VAL A 164 -3.17 -13.56 -11.63
N GLY A 165 -4.38 -13.05 -11.45
CA GLY A 165 -5.60 -13.87 -11.40
C GLY A 165 -5.82 -14.62 -10.08
N LYS A 166 -5.18 -14.19 -8.99
CA LYS A 166 -5.41 -14.69 -7.64
C LYS A 166 -6.52 -13.93 -6.90
N GLY A 167 -6.93 -12.76 -7.42
CA GLY A 167 -8.06 -11.98 -6.92
C GLY A 167 -9.38 -12.31 -7.62
N LYS A 168 -10.49 -11.68 -7.17
CA LYS A 168 -11.81 -11.80 -7.79
C LYS A 168 -11.77 -11.32 -9.26
N PHE A 169 -12.65 -11.87 -10.10
CA PHE A 169 -12.68 -11.56 -11.54
C PHE A 169 -12.84 -10.06 -11.84
N HIS A 170 -13.70 -9.36 -11.10
CA HIS A 170 -13.93 -7.93 -11.31
C HIS A 170 -12.71 -7.07 -10.91
N PHE A 171 -11.94 -7.43 -9.88
CA PHE A 171 -10.67 -6.76 -9.52
C PHE A 171 -9.69 -6.83 -10.70
N ARG A 172 -9.53 -8.03 -11.27
CA ARG A 172 -8.68 -8.22 -12.45
C ARG A 172 -9.14 -7.40 -13.66
N LYS A 173 -10.47 -7.29 -13.88
CA LYS A 173 -11.04 -6.48 -14.97
C LYS A 173 -10.71 -5.01 -14.76
N MET A 174 -10.96 -4.47 -13.55
CA MET A 174 -10.66 -3.09 -13.20
C MET A 174 -9.16 -2.80 -13.31
N THR A 175 -8.29 -3.62 -12.71
CA THR A 175 -6.83 -3.45 -12.80
C THR A 175 -6.34 -3.37 -14.26
N LYS A 176 -6.84 -4.24 -15.14
CA LYS A 176 -6.49 -4.20 -16.57
C LYS A 176 -6.98 -2.92 -17.26
N ALA A 177 -8.15 -2.41 -16.89
CA ALA A 177 -8.68 -1.17 -17.43
C ALA A 177 -7.85 0.04 -16.99
N LEU A 178 -7.46 0.08 -15.71
CA LEU A 178 -6.55 1.11 -15.16
C LEU A 178 -5.20 1.13 -15.88
N PHE A 179 -4.57 -0.03 -16.07
CA PHE A 179 -3.30 -0.12 -16.80
C PHE A 179 -3.42 0.34 -18.27
N LYS A 180 -4.53 0.00 -18.97
CA LYS A 180 -4.76 0.46 -20.34
C LYS A 180 -4.84 1.98 -20.47
N GLN A 181 -5.26 2.67 -19.42
CA GLN A 181 -5.40 4.12 -19.37
C GLN A 181 -4.19 4.82 -18.69
N ASN A 182 -3.12 4.07 -18.35
CA ASN A 182 -1.94 4.58 -17.63
C ASN A 182 -2.29 5.26 -16.29
N LEU A 183 -3.29 4.74 -15.57
CA LEU A 183 -3.79 5.31 -14.32
C LEU A 183 -3.14 4.70 -13.07
N VAL A 184 -2.38 3.60 -13.20
CA VAL A 184 -1.72 2.93 -12.08
C VAL A 184 -0.40 3.59 -11.76
N ASP A 185 -0.22 4.03 -10.52
CA ASP A 185 1.05 4.58 -10.02
C ASP A 185 1.87 3.53 -9.28
N PHE A 186 1.23 2.62 -8.57
CA PHE A 186 1.91 1.62 -7.74
C PHE A 186 1.25 0.26 -7.84
N VAL A 187 2.08 -0.77 -7.78
CA VAL A 187 1.66 -2.13 -7.49
C VAL A 187 2.29 -2.56 -6.18
N ALA A 188 1.48 -3.04 -5.25
CA ALA A 188 1.92 -3.50 -3.94
C ALA A 188 1.32 -4.87 -3.60
N SER A 189 1.84 -5.53 -2.57
CA SER A 189 1.35 -6.85 -2.20
C SER A 189 0.05 -6.83 -1.42
N ASP A 190 -0.15 -5.83 -0.56
CA ASP A 190 -1.18 -5.82 0.48
C ASP A 190 -1.09 -7.14 1.29
N MET A 191 0.14 -7.49 1.72
CA MET A 191 0.44 -8.79 2.29
C MET A 191 -0.12 -8.91 3.70
N HIS A 192 -0.86 -10.00 3.92
CA HIS A 192 -1.39 -10.44 5.20
C HIS A 192 -1.04 -11.91 5.38
N LEU A 193 -1.08 -12.40 6.61
CA LEU A 193 -0.88 -13.82 6.90
C LEU A 193 -1.85 -14.69 6.08
N GLY A 194 -1.31 -15.74 5.43
CA GLY A 194 -2.08 -16.64 4.57
C GLY A 194 -2.39 -16.11 3.17
N ARG A 195 -2.04 -14.88 2.81
CA ARG A 195 -2.07 -14.41 1.42
C ARG A 195 -0.77 -14.74 0.71
N ILE A 196 -0.88 -15.17 -0.54
CA ILE A 196 0.29 -15.49 -1.37
C ILE A 196 0.90 -14.20 -1.93
N ASN A 197 2.18 -13.96 -1.68
CA ASN A 197 2.90 -12.86 -2.31
C ASN A 197 3.09 -13.14 -3.81
N CYS A 198 2.65 -12.23 -4.64
CA CYS A 198 2.66 -12.38 -6.11
C CYS A 198 3.52 -11.31 -6.82
N MET A 199 4.35 -10.57 -6.10
CA MET A 199 5.09 -9.41 -6.64
C MET A 199 5.93 -9.78 -7.87
N LYS A 200 6.73 -10.86 -7.80
CA LYS A 200 7.56 -11.32 -8.91
C LYS A 200 6.76 -11.69 -10.17
N LYS A 201 5.65 -12.42 -9.97
CA LYS A 201 4.76 -12.78 -11.09
C LYS A 201 4.05 -11.57 -11.68
N ALA A 202 3.61 -10.65 -10.83
CA ALA A 202 2.95 -9.42 -11.25
C ALA A 202 3.90 -8.51 -12.04
N TYR A 203 5.15 -8.34 -11.58
CA TYR A 203 6.19 -7.63 -12.31
C TYR A 203 6.42 -8.22 -13.70
N ALA A 204 6.63 -9.55 -13.79
CA ALA A 204 6.83 -10.25 -15.05
C ALA A 204 5.61 -10.10 -16.00
N PHE A 205 4.40 -10.14 -15.45
CA PHE A 205 3.18 -9.94 -16.23
C PHE A 205 3.11 -8.51 -16.81
N VAL A 206 3.35 -7.47 -15.99
CA VAL A 206 3.32 -6.07 -16.43
C VAL A 206 4.42 -5.80 -17.46
N SER A 207 5.64 -6.27 -17.19
CA SER A 207 6.78 -6.13 -18.08
C SER A 207 6.52 -6.75 -19.46
N LYS A 208 5.92 -7.95 -19.51
CA LYS A 208 5.59 -8.63 -20.76
C LYS A 208 4.41 -8.00 -21.50
N LYS A 209 3.37 -7.58 -20.76
CA LYS A 209 2.09 -7.16 -21.36
C LYS A 209 2.06 -5.69 -21.76
N TYR A 210 2.75 -4.83 -21.01
CA TYR A 210 2.76 -3.38 -21.24
C TYR A 210 4.16 -2.93 -21.67
N SER A 211 5.11 -2.86 -20.76
CA SER A 211 6.53 -2.66 -21.05
C SER A 211 7.36 -2.87 -19.77
N LYS A 212 8.68 -3.12 -19.95
CA LYS A 212 9.63 -3.13 -18.83
C LYS A 212 9.63 -1.78 -18.09
N GLN A 213 9.61 -0.67 -18.82
CA GLN A 213 9.58 0.67 -18.23
C GLN A 213 8.33 0.88 -17.36
N THR A 214 7.15 0.42 -17.82
CA THR A 214 5.93 0.47 -17.00
C THR A 214 6.09 -0.35 -15.72
N ALA A 215 6.64 -1.57 -15.82
CA ALA A 215 6.89 -2.39 -14.64
C ALA A 215 7.88 -1.72 -13.68
N ASP A 216 9.02 -1.24 -14.17
CA ASP A 216 10.01 -0.54 -13.37
C ASP A 216 9.39 0.68 -12.64
N ASN A 217 8.55 1.46 -13.33
CA ASN A 217 7.90 2.62 -12.74
C ASN A 217 6.99 2.24 -11.57
N VAL A 218 6.04 1.31 -11.79
CA VAL A 218 4.98 1.03 -10.81
C VAL A 218 5.42 0.11 -9.67
N PHE A 219 6.51 -0.67 -9.84
CA PHE A 219 7.05 -1.56 -8.82
C PHE A 219 8.27 -0.99 -8.08
N GLU A 220 8.83 0.14 -8.55
CA GLU A 220 10.05 0.66 -7.95
C GLU A 220 10.20 2.18 -8.07
N LEU A 221 10.32 2.72 -9.28
CA LEU A 221 10.79 4.10 -9.48
C LEU A 221 9.84 5.15 -8.90
N ASN A 222 8.54 4.91 -8.95
CA ASN A 222 7.56 5.83 -8.38
C ASN A 222 7.66 5.90 -6.84
N ALA A 223 7.92 4.76 -6.17
CA ALA A 223 8.04 4.71 -4.72
C ALA A 223 9.36 5.32 -4.20
N LYS A 224 10.43 5.28 -5.00
CA LYS A 224 11.71 5.95 -4.66
C LYS A 224 11.58 7.45 -4.38
N ARG A 225 10.48 8.07 -4.80
CA ARG A 225 10.25 9.51 -4.59
C ARG A 225 10.07 9.89 -3.11
N PHE A 226 9.64 8.94 -2.27
CA PHE A 226 9.41 9.17 -0.84
C PHE A 226 10.18 8.22 0.07
N ILE A 227 10.78 7.17 -0.47
CA ILE A 227 11.74 6.34 0.27
C ILE A 227 13.10 7.06 0.19
N LYS A 228 13.48 7.69 1.29
CA LYS A 228 14.81 8.28 1.43
C LYS A 228 15.73 7.19 1.96
N GLY A 229 16.79 6.88 1.20
CA GLY A 229 17.88 6.04 1.65
C GLY A 229 18.74 6.76 2.69
#